data_514e27625be52a90ff3a28ce3124c7e0
#
_entry.id   514e27625be52a90ff3a28ce3124c7e0
#
_cell.length_a   1.000
_cell.length_b   1.000
_cell.length_c   1.000
_cell.angle_alpha   90.00
_cell.angle_beta   90.00
_cell.angle_gamma   90.00
#
_symmetry.space_group_name_H-M   'P 1'
#
loop_
_entity.id
_entity.type
_entity.pdbx_description
1 polymer ?
#
loop_
_entity_poly.entity_id
_entity_poly.type
_entity_poly.pdbx_seq_one_letter_code
_entity_poly.pdbx_strand_id
1 'polypeptide(L)'
;MRTADLSPLERALHLLATVRPGEGRSILLMVTQVYLLLLAYYLIRPLREALILAEGTSVVRSYAIGAVALTLIFLIPLYKLLFDHLDGHGGKSTVLRWVMGFFITNLLVFCALGAAGVPIGVPFFIWVGVFSVMLLAQFWAFAADLFNIRSGQRLFAIIAVGAALGAWCGSRLSGWLISAVGPFPLMLVAALLLATALCLSMFVERSVPERSRAKDDGLSRTPPLRGLGELRSGFDVVLRSRYLLLIATFVALINWINSTGGFILASFVEDYAAQRVASGDVAGEREIIGRFYADY
;
A
#
# COMPACT_ATOMS: atom_id res chain seq x y z
N MET A 1 -13.84 32.84 -11.34
CA MET A 1 -14.46 31.69 -12.00
C MET A 1 -15.78 31.45 -11.27
N ARG A 2 -16.91 31.52 -11.96
CA ARG A 2 -18.25 31.47 -11.34
C ARG A 2 -18.53 30.00 -10.93
N THR A 3 -18.91 29.79 -9.68
CA THR A 3 -19.30 28.47 -9.14
C THR A 3 -20.58 27.90 -9.78
N ALA A 4 -21.25 28.70 -10.63
CA ALA A 4 -22.47 28.31 -11.32
C ALA A 4 -22.30 27.23 -12.39
N ASP A 5 -21.09 27.10 -12.96
CA ASP A 5 -20.80 26.13 -14.04
C ASP A 5 -20.34 24.75 -13.55
N LEU A 6 -20.30 24.54 -12.22
CA LEU A 6 -19.88 23.29 -11.61
C LEU A 6 -21.06 22.34 -11.40
N SER A 7 -20.88 21.06 -11.70
CA SER A 7 -21.84 20.01 -11.34
C SER A 7 -22.02 19.92 -9.81
N PRO A 8 -23.13 19.35 -9.30
CA PRO A 8 -23.34 19.19 -7.85
C PRO A 8 -22.17 18.46 -7.15
N LEU A 9 -21.60 17.47 -7.82
CA LEU A 9 -20.45 16.69 -7.35
C LEU A 9 -19.17 17.56 -7.29
N GLU A 10 -18.92 18.36 -8.30
CA GLU A 10 -17.78 19.29 -8.35
C GLU A 10 -17.89 20.38 -7.29
N ARG A 11 -19.09 20.83 -6.96
CA ARG A 11 -19.33 21.77 -5.84
C ARG A 11 -18.99 21.15 -4.51
N ALA A 12 -19.38 19.90 -4.27
CA ALA A 12 -19.03 19.17 -3.04
C ALA A 12 -17.50 18.99 -2.91
N LEU A 13 -16.84 18.59 -4.00
CA LEU A 13 -15.37 18.42 -4.02
C LEU A 13 -14.63 19.76 -3.91
N HIS A 14 -15.25 20.86 -4.36
CA HIS A 14 -14.67 22.20 -4.27
C HIS A 14 -14.52 22.71 -2.82
N LEU A 15 -15.20 22.09 -1.85
CA LEU A 15 -15.02 22.35 -0.42
C LEU A 15 -13.65 21.86 0.09
N LEU A 16 -13.09 20.83 -0.55
CA LEU A 16 -11.80 20.23 -0.14
C LEU A 16 -10.62 20.79 -0.96
N ALA A 17 -10.81 21.06 -2.24
CA ALA A 17 -9.80 21.70 -3.09
C ALA A 17 -10.45 22.32 -4.33
N THR A 18 -9.73 23.26 -4.99
CA THR A 18 -10.21 23.92 -6.21
C THR A 18 -10.33 22.93 -7.39
N VAL A 19 -11.54 22.47 -7.66
CA VAL A 19 -11.88 21.57 -8.79
C VAL A 19 -12.33 22.40 -9.98
N ARG A 20 -11.89 22.05 -11.18
CA ARG A 20 -12.31 22.68 -12.43
C ARG A 20 -13.45 21.89 -13.08
N PRO A 21 -14.30 22.54 -13.89
CA PRO A 21 -15.36 21.85 -14.62
C PRO A 21 -14.79 20.72 -15.49
N GLY A 22 -15.36 19.52 -15.37
CA GLY A 22 -14.95 18.29 -16.07
C GLY A 22 -13.90 17.44 -15.35
N GLU A 23 -13.31 17.91 -14.25
CA GLU A 23 -12.36 17.10 -13.44
C GLU A 23 -13.09 16.19 -12.43
N GLY A 24 -14.34 16.47 -12.09
CA GLY A 24 -15.06 15.83 -11.00
C GLY A 24 -15.12 14.30 -11.12
N ARG A 25 -15.38 13.78 -12.32
CA ARG A 25 -15.46 12.33 -12.57
C ARG A 25 -14.12 11.64 -12.39
N SER A 26 -13.04 12.19 -12.94
CA SER A 26 -11.71 11.59 -12.84
C SER A 26 -11.18 11.60 -11.40
N ILE A 27 -11.47 12.68 -10.66
CA ILE A 27 -11.10 12.78 -9.23
C ILE A 27 -11.86 11.74 -8.42
N LEU A 28 -13.18 11.64 -8.60
CA LEU A 28 -14.00 10.66 -7.86
C LEU A 28 -13.53 9.23 -8.11
N LEU A 29 -13.26 8.89 -9.36
CA LEU A 29 -12.74 7.57 -9.73
C LEU A 29 -11.38 7.28 -9.07
N MET A 30 -10.46 8.26 -9.04
CA MET A 30 -9.17 8.11 -8.37
C MET A 30 -9.30 8.00 -6.86
N VAL A 31 -10.16 8.82 -6.24
CA VAL A 31 -10.46 8.72 -4.80
C VAL A 31 -11.02 7.35 -4.46
N THR A 32 -11.97 6.86 -5.26
CA THR A 32 -12.53 5.51 -5.06
C THR A 32 -11.48 4.43 -5.28
N GLN A 33 -10.61 4.58 -6.26
CA GLN A 33 -9.52 3.63 -6.52
C GLN A 33 -8.56 3.55 -5.33
N VAL A 34 -8.05 4.68 -4.84
CA VAL A 34 -7.13 4.68 -3.69
C VAL A 34 -7.82 4.23 -2.40
N TYR A 35 -9.09 4.59 -2.23
CA TYR A 35 -9.91 4.10 -1.13
C TYR A 35 -9.96 2.57 -1.12
N LEU A 36 -10.28 1.93 -2.25
CA LEU A 36 -10.34 0.47 -2.37
C LEU A 36 -8.96 -0.19 -2.18
N LEU A 37 -7.89 0.41 -2.71
CA LEU A 37 -6.53 -0.08 -2.54
C LEU A 37 -6.11 -0.08 -1.06
N LEU A 38 -6.34 1.03 -0.35
CA LEU A 38 -5.98 1.15 1.05
C LEU A 38 -6.94 0.33 1.94
N LEU A 39 -8.22 0.26 1.60
CA LEU A 39 -9.18 -0.63 2.25
C LEU A 39 -8.67 -2.08 2.21
N ALA A 40 -8.30 -2.59 1.03
CA ALA A 40 -7.79 -3.94 0.85
C ALA A 40 -6.48 -4.16 1.64
N TYR A 41 -5.53 -3.21 1.57
CA TYR A 41 -4.27 -3.32 2.30
C TYR A 41 -4.48 -3.34 3.82
N TYR A 42 -5.28 -2.40 4.36
CA TYR A 42 -5.54 -2.34 5.80
C TYR A 42 -6.45 -3.47 6.30
N LEU A 43 -7.16 -4.14 5.39
CA LEU A 43 -7.88 -5.37 5.71
C LEU A 43 -6.91 -6.54 6.01
N ILE A 44 -5.82 -6.67 5.21
CA ILE A 44 -4.84 -7.76 5.36
C ILE A 44 -3.69 -7.45 6.33
N ARG A 45 -3.48 -6.19 6.70
CA ARG A 45 -2.39 -5.77 7.59
C ARG A 45 -2.48 -6.39 8.99
N PRO A 46 -3.63 -6.38 9.71
CA PRO A 46 -3.76 -7.07 10.99
C PRO A 46 -3.60 -8.59 10.86
N LEU A 47 -4.10 -9.16 9.77
CA LEU A 47 -3.99 -10.59 9.48
C LEU A 47 -2.53 -11.05 9.37
N ARG A 48 -1.66 -10.24 8.78
CA ARG A 48 -0.23 -10.52 8.68
C ARG A 48 0.41 -10.67 10.07
N GLU A 49 0.05 -9.78 11.02
CA GLU A 49 0.55 -9.85 12.40
C GLU A 49 -0.03 -11.07 13.12
N ALA A 50 -1.31 -11.36 12.93
CA ALA A 50 -1.97 -12.52 13.51
C ALA A 50 -1.33 -13.85 13.07
N LEU A 51 -1.01 -14.00 11.78
CA LEU A 51 -0.42 -15.23 11.26
C LEU A 51 1.03 -15.42 11.74
N ILE A 52 1.85 -14.37 11.70
CA ILE A 52 3.27 -14.51 12.08
C ILE A 52 3.44 -14.76 13.58
N LEU A 53 2.62 -14.12 14.44
CA LEU A 53 2.72 -14.30 15.89
C LEU A 53 2.10 -15.62 16.35
N ALA A 54 1.06 -16.13 15.69
CA ALA A 54 0.47 -17.42 16.00
C ALA A 54 1.26 -18.64 15.48
N GLU A 55 2.12 -18.46 14.48
CA GLU A 55 2.97 -19.52 13.91
C GLU A 55 4.44 -19.39 14.34
N GLY A 56 4.81 -18.25 14.93
CA GLY A 56 6.17 -17.94 15.37
C GLY A 56 6.15 -17.15 16.66
N THR A 57 7.17 -16.32 16.85
CA THR A 57 7.32 -15.46 18.02
C THR A 57 7.59 -14.02 17.58
N SER A 58 7.52 -13.08 18.54
CA SER A 58 7.93 -11.69 18.34
C SER A 58 9.37 -11.54 17.81
N VAL A 59 10.24 -12.49 18.15
CA VAL A 59 11.61 -12.58 17.61
C VAL A 59 11.59 -12.94 16.12
N VAL A 60 10.80 -13.94 15.70
CA VAL A 60 10.63 -14.33 14.28
C VAL A 60 10.08 -13.16 13.47
N ARG A 61 9.11 -12.44 14.04
CA ARG A 61 8.57 -11.22 13.44
C ARG A 61 9.66 -10.17 13.19
N SER A 62 10.57 -9.97 14.15
CA SER A 62 11.66 -9.00 14.01
C SER A 62 12.64 -9.39 12.89
N TYR A 63 12.99 -10.66 12.76
CA TYR A 63 13.77 -11.16 11.63
C TYR A 63 13.02 -11.01 10.29
N ALA A 64 11.71 -11.23 10.28
CA ALA A 64 10.89 -11.05 9.09
C ALA A 64 10.86 -9.59 8.61
N ILE A 65 10.88 -8.60 9.52
CA ILE A 65 11.03 -7.18 9.16
C ILE A 65 12.37 -6.96 8.45
N GLY A 66 13.46 -7.51 8.96
CA GLY A 66 14.77 -7.46 8.30
C GLY A 66 14.73 -8.13 6.91
N ALA A 67 14.07 -9.27 6.79
CA ALA A 67 13.88 -9.96 5.51
C ALA A 67 13.07 -9.14 4.50
N VAL A 68 12.04 -8.39 4.92
CA VAL A 68 11.33 -7.44 4.05
C VAL A 68 12.29 -6.40 3.48
N ALA A 69 13.13 -5.80 4.32
CA ALA A 69 14.10 -4.80 3.88
C ALA A 69 15.09 -5.37 2.86
N LEU A 70 15.65 -6.55 3.12
CA LEU A 70 16.53 -7.25 2.18
C LEU A 70 15.83 -7.58 0.87
N THR A 71 14.59 -8.10 0.93
CA THR A 71 13.79 -8.41 -0.26
C THR A 71 13.57 -7.17 -1.11
N LEU A 72 13.28 -6.01 -0.50
CA LEU A 72 13.08 -4.75 -1.23
C LEU A 72 14.36 -4.27 -1.92
N ILE A 73 15.53 -4.44 -1.30
CA ILE A 73 16.83 -4.07 -1.91
C ILE A 73 17.04 -4.82 -3.23
N PHE A 74 16.66 -6.10 -3.30
CA PHE A 74 16.77 -6.89 -4.54
C PHE A 74 15.59 -6.66 -5.50
N LEU A 75 14.39 -6.47 -4.97
CA LEU A 75 13.19 -6.35 -5.77
C LEU A 75 13.09 -5.02 -6.51
N ILE A 76 13.54 -3.91 -5.92
CA ILE A 76 13.46 -2.58 -6.55
C ILE A 76 14.25 -2.52 -7.87
N PRO A 77 15.52 -2.98 -7.97
CA PRO A 77 16.22 -3.06 -9.23
C PRO A 77 15.57 -4.01 -10.24
N LEU A 78 15.11 -5.18 -9.76
CA LEU A 78 14.43 -6.16 -10.61
C LEU A 78 13.13 -5.60 -11.18
N TYR A 79 12.35 -4.91 -10.35
CA TYR A 79 11.14 -4.21 -10.78
C TYR A 79 11.43 -3.18 -11.87
N LYS A 80 12.52 -2.43 -11.74
CA LYS A 80 12.94 -1.47 -12.76
C LYS A 80 13.26 -2.15 -14.09
N LEU A 81 14.03 -3.24 -14.08
CA LEU A 81 14.33 -4.01 -15.29
C LEU A 81 13.05 -4.51 -15.97
N LEU A 82 12.08 -4.99 -15.17
CA LEU A 82 10.76 -5.41 -15.67
C LEU A 82 9.97 -4.24 -16.26
N PHE A 83 10.01 -3.09 -15.58
CA PHE A 83 9.36 -1.87 -16.03
C PHE A 83 9.92 -1.42 -17.39
N ASP A 84 11.24 -1.30 -17.52
CA ASP A 84 11.90 -0.87 -18.74
C ASP A 84 11.60 -1.82 -19.93
N HIS A 85 11.45 -3.13 -19.63
CA HIS A 85 11.09 -4.12 -20.65
C HIS A 85 9.63 -4.03 -21.11
N LEU A 86 8.70 -3.78 -20.18
CA LEU A 86 7.26 -3.72 -20.45
C LEU A 86 6.82 -2.34 -20.99
N ASP A 87 7.48 -1.26 -20.63
CA ASP A 87 7.14 0.11 -21.09
C ASP A 87 7.29 0.24 -22.61
N GLY A 88 8.26 -0.48 -23.20
CA GLY A 88 8.43 -0.58 -24.65
C GLY A 88 7.28 -1.25 -25.41
N HIS A 89 6.34 -1.97 -24.72
CA HIS A 89 5.31 -2.79 -25.36
C HIS A 89 3.87 -2.41 -24.99
N GLY A 90 3.62 -1.43 -24.11
CA GLY A 90 2.22 -1.15 -23.74
C GLY A 90 1.96 -0.01 -22.75
N GLY A 91 2.95 0.81 -22.43
CA GLY A 91 2.78 1.95 -21.54
C GLY A 91 2.62 1.57 -20.04
N LYS A 92 2.66 2.60 -19.18
CA LYS A 92 2.71 2.46 -17.71
C LYS A 92 1.46 1.82 -17.08
N SER A 93 0.30 1.96 -17.73
CA SER A 93 -0.94 1.30 -17.29
C SER A 93 -0.87 -0.23 -17.44
N THR A 94 -0.09 -0.73 -18.38
CA THR A 94 0.14 -2.16 -18.57
C THR A 94 0.97 -2.73 -17.43
N VAL A 95 2.01 -2.01 -16.99
CA VAL A 95 2.84 -2.41 -15.83
C VAL A 95 1.99 -2.47 -14.57
N LEU A 96 1.15 -1.46 -14.31
CA LEU A 96 0.22 -1.47 -13.16
C LEU A 96 -0.65 -2.73 -13.17
N ARG A 97 -1.21 -3.11 -14.33
CA ARG A 97 -2.07 -4.30 -14.46
C ARG A 97 -1.31 -5.59 -14.16
N TRP A 98 -0.10 -5.74 -14.69
CA TRP A 98 0.72 -6.92 -14.42
C TRP A 98 1.12 -7.05 -12.95
N VAL A 99 1.57 -5.95 -12.35
CA VAL A 99 1.97 -5.92 -10.93
C VAL A 99 0.76 -6.22 -10.02
N MET A 100 -0.37 -5.57 -10.26
CA MET A 100 -1.59 -5.83 -9.47
C MET A 100 -2.11 -7.25 -9.68
N GLY A 101 -2.11 -7.75 -10.92
CA GLY A 101 -2.50 -9.13 -11.22
C GLY A 101 -1.61 -10.14 -10.49
N PHE A 102 -0.29 -9.92 -10.48
CA PHE A 102 0.65 -10.73 -9.72
C PHE A 102 0.31 -10.75 -8.22
N PHE A 103 0.06 -9.57 -7.61
CA PHE A 103 -0.28 -9.51 -6.19
C PHE A 103 -1.62 -10.18 -5.88
N ILE A 104 -2.64 -10.02 -6.72
CA ILE A 104 -3.93 -10.68 -6.55
C ILE A 104 -3.77 -12.21 -6.63
N THR A 105 -3.03 -12.70 -7.62
CA THR A 105 -2.79 -14.14 -7.77
C THR A 105 -2.05 -14.72 -6.57
N ASN A 106 -1.00 -14.05 -6.08
CA ASN A 106 -0.29 -14.48 -4.87
C ASN A 106 -1.20 -14.51 -3.65
N LEU A 107 -2.08 -13.50 -3.48
CA LEU A 107 -3.03 -13.47 -2.36
C LEU A 107 -3.99 -14.66 -2.39
N LEU A 108 -4.46 -15.06 -3.58
CA LEU A 108 -5.29 -16.24 -3.76
C LEU A 108 -4.52 -17.55 -3.45
N VAL A 109 -3.24 -17.62 -3.84
CA VAL A 109 -2.36 -18.74 -3.50
C VAL A 109 -2.16 -18.84 -1.99
N PHE A 110 -1.88 -17.73 -1.30
CA PHE A 110 -1.77 -17.73 0.16
C PHE A 110 -3.08 -18.14 0.84
N CYS A 111 -4.22 -17.70 0.33
CA CYS A 111 -5.52 -18.14 0.83
C CYS A 111 -5.68 -19.66 0.71
N ALA A 112 -5.35 -20.24 -0.45
CA ALA A 112 -5.47 -21.69 -0.70
C ALA A 112 -4.50 -22.49 0.18
N LEU A 113 -3.23 -22.06 0.31
CA LEU A 113 -2.22 -22.73 1.15
C LEU A 113 -2.61 -22.66 2.63
N GLY A 114 -3.05 -21.50 3.11
CA GLY A 114 -3.49 -21.34 4.49
C GLY A 114 -4.72 -22.16 4.83
N ALA A 115 -5.69 -22.23 3.91
CA ALA A 115 -6.86 -23.10 4.06
C ALA A 115 -6.50 -24.59 4.06
N ALA A 116 -5.42 -24.98 3.36
CA ALA A 116 -4.86 -26.33 3.39
C ALA A 116 -4.03 -26.66 4.66
N GLY A 117 -3.91 -25.71 5.59
CA GLY A 117 -3.18 -25.89 6.86
C GLY A 117 -1.65 -25.71 6.74
N VAL A 118 -1.15 -25.19 5.62
CA VAL A 118 0.29 -24.90 5.48
C VAL A 118 0.64 -23.67 6.32
N PRO A 119 1.75 -23.69 7.08
CA PRO A 119 2.21 -22.51 7.84
C PRO A 119 2.71 -21.45 6.85
N ILE A 120 1.97 -20.33 6.74
CA ILE A 120 2.24 -19.23 5.80
C ILE A 120 2.67 -17.94 6.50
N GLY A 121 2.75 -17.90 7.82
CA GLY A 121 2.94 -16.67 8.61
C GLY A 121 4.15 -15.85 8.17
N VAL A 122 5.34 -16.45 8.09
CA VAL A 122 6.56 -15.76 7.68
C VAL A 122 6.52 -15.32 6.21
N PRO A 123 6.26 -16.20 5.21
CA PRO A 123 6.23 -15.79 3.82
C PRO A 123 5.13 -14.76 3.53
N PHE A 124 3.97 -14.89 4.16
CA PHE A 124 2.89 -13.91 4.02
C PHE A 124 3.27 -12.55 4.64
N PHE A 125 3.93 -12.54 5.78
CA PHE A 125 4.42 -11.31 6.40
C PHE A 125 5.38 -10.54 5.48
N ILE A 126 6.36 -11.23 4.90
CA ILE A 126 7.32 -10.65 3.97
C ILE A 126 6.60 -10.15 2.73
N TRP A 127 5.70 -10.94 2.17
CA TRP A 127 4.93 -10.59 0.99
C TRP A 127 4.05 -9.34 1.22
N VAL A 128 3.32 -9.25 2.34
CA VAL A 128 2.51 -8.05 2.66
C VAL A 128 3.40 -6.83 2.85
N GLY A 129 4.59 -6.99 3.44
CA GLY A 129 5.58 -5.91 3.58
C GLY A 129 6.01 -5.35 2.22
N VAL A 130 6.37 -6.22 1.29
CA VAL A 130 6.73 -5.86 -0.10
C VAL A 130 5.53 -5.26 -0.83
N PHE A 131 4.38 -5.91 -0.73
CA PHE A 131 3.14 -5.45 -1.35
C PHE A 131 2.78 -4.02 -0.95
N SER A 132 2.88 -3.68 0.34
CA SER A 132 2.53 -2.35 0.84
C SER A 132 3.36 -1.23 0.19
N VAL A 133 4.66 -1.45 0.04
CA VAL A 133 5.57 -0.48 -0.60
C VAL A 133 5.27 -0.36 -2.09
N MET A 134 5.13 -1.50 -2.78
CA MET A 134 4.84 -1.54 -4.21
C MET A 134 3.46 -0.94 -4.53
N LEU A 135 2.43 -1.23 -3.73
CA LEU A 135 1.08 -0.71 -3.91
C LEU A 135 1.05 0.82 -3.90
N LEU A 136 1.65 1.44 -2.86
CA LEU A 136 1.69 2.88 -2.75
C LEU A 136 2.53 3.51 -3.85
N ALA A 137 3.71 2.96 -4.14
CA ALA A 137 4.59 3.46 -5.19
C ALA A 137 3.90 3.43 -6.56
N GLN A 138 3.22 2.32 -6.90
CA GLN A 138 2.49 2.17 -8.15
C GLN A 138 1.31 3.15 -8.26
N PHE A 139 0.54 3.30 -7.19
CA PHE A 139 -0.58 4.22 -7.18
C PHE A 139 -0.12 5.68 -7.40
N TRP A 140 0.90 6.13 -6.68
CA TRP A 140 1.40 7.50 -6.83
C TRP A 140 2.10 7.73 -8.16
N ALA A 141 2.82 6.74 -8.70
CA ALA A 141 3.38 6.81 -10.05
C ALA A 141 2.27 6.96 -11.10
N PHE A 142 1.21 6.15 -11.01
CA PHE A 142 0.04 6.24 -11.88
C PHE A 142 -0.66 7.61 -11.78
N ALA A 143 -0.85 8.12 -10.56
CA ALA A 143 -1.44 9.43 -10.33
C ALA A 143 -0.59 10.57 -10.92
N ALA A 144 0.72 10.50 -10.75
CA ALA A 144 1.66 11.49 -11.29
C ALA A 144 1.72 11.48 -12.83
N ASP A 145 1.49 10.33 -13.45
CA ASP A 145 1.44 10.23 -14.92
C ASP A 145 0.13 10.75 -15.51
N LEU A 146 -0.97 10.63 -14.75
CA LEU A 146 -2.27 11.08 -15.22
C LEU A 146 -2.46 12.60 -15.11
N PHE A 147 -1.92 13.22 -14.07
CA PHE A 147 -2.12 14.64 -13.79
C PHE A 147 -0.85 15.45 -13.98
N ASN A 148 -0.98 16.60 -14.65
CA ASN A 148 0.10 17.59 -14.70
C ASN A 148 0.37 18.19 -13.31
N ILE A 149 1.55 18.77 -13.10
CA ILE A 149 2.00 19.33 -11.81
C ILE A 149 0.96 20.27 -11.17
N ARG A 150 0.34 21.14 -11.96
CA ARG A 150 -0.63 22.14 -11.47
C ARG A 150 -1.94 21.49 -11.01
N SER A 151 -2.40 20.47 -11.70
CA SER A 151 -3.59 19.71 -11.31
C SER A 151 -3.29 18.80 -10.13
N GLY A 152 -2.12 18.12 -10.13
CA GLY A 152 -1.66 17.28 -9.03
C GLY A 152 -1.60 18.01 -7.70
N GLN A 153 -0.98 19.20 -7.63
CA GLN A 153 -0.88 19.98 -6.41
C GLN A 153 -2.24 20.30 -5.75
N ARG A 154 -3.31 20.42 -6.55
CA ARG A 154 -4.66 20.69 -6.05
C ARG A 154 -5.42 19.42 -5.68
N LEU A 155 -5.30 18.38 -6.51
CA LEU A 155 -6.15 17.20 -6.48
C LEU A 155 -5.61 16.11 -5.54
N PHE A 156 -4.30 16.06 -5.34
CA PHE A 156 -3.68 15.04 -4.46
C PHE A 156 -4.13 15.14 -3.01
N ALA A 157 -4.51 16.35 -2.54
CA ALA A 157 -5.10 16.52 -1.21
C ALA A 157 -6.43 15.75 -1.06
N ILE A 158 -7.31 15.81 -2.08
CA ILE A 158 -8.58 15.07 -2.08
C ILE A 158 -8.33 13.56 -2.15
N ILE A 159 -7.37 13.14 -2.99
CA ILE A 159 -6.97 11.73 -3.12
C ILE A 159 -6.44 11.21 -1.78
N ALA A 160 -5.65 12.00 -1.04
CA ALA A 160 -5.14 11.62 0.27
C ALA A 160 -6.25 11.43 1.31
N VAL A 161 -7.33 12.21 1.26
CA VAL A 161 -8.52 11.99 2.11
C VAL A 161 -9.15 10.63 1.80
N GLY A 162 -9.30 10.28 0.52
CA GLY A 162 -9.78 8.95 0.10
C GLY A 162 -8.91 7.83 0.64
N ALA A 163 -7.59 7.99 0.58
CA ALA A 163 -6.63 7.04 1.14
C ALA A 163 -6.79 6.86 2.65
N ALA A 164 -6.92 7.96 3.40
CA ALA A 164 -7.11 7.93 4.85
C ALA A 164 -8.42 7.24 5.24
N LEU A 165 -9.52 7.54 4.54
CA LEU A 165 -10.81 6.87 4.76
C LEU A 165 -10.73 5.38 4.45
N GLY A 166 -10.05 4.99 3.36
CA GLY A 166 -9.83 3.58 3.01
C GLY A 166 -9.05 2.84 4.09
N ALA A 167 -8.00 3.44 4.62
CA ALA A 167 -7.20 2.89 5.70
C ALA A 167 -8.01 2.69 6.97
N TRP A 168 -8.76 3.71 7.39
CA TRP A 168 -9.61 3.65 8.58
C TRP A 168 -10.72 2.61 8.45
N CYS A 169 -11.45 2.61 7.34
CA CYS A 169 -12.50 1.62 7.09
C CYS A 169 -11.92 0.20 7.00
N GLY A 170 -10.77 0.02 6.36
CA GLY A 170 -10.11 -1.28 6.21
C GLY A 170 -9.70 -1.88 7.55
N SER A 171 -9.11 -1.08 8.44
CA SER A 171 -8.73 -1.52 9.77
C SER A 171 -9.97 -1.95 10.59
N ARG A 172 -11.01 -1.12 10.64
CA ARG A 172 -12.25 -1.44 11.35
C ARG A 172 -12.94 -2.69 10.81
N LEU A 173 -13.03 -2.78 9.48
CA LEU A 173 -13.64 -3.92 8.80
C LEU A 173 -12.85 -5.22 9.05
N SER A 174 -11.51 -5.13 9.12
CA SER A 174 -10.66 -6.28 9.42
C SER A 174 -10.98 -6.92 10.76
N GLY A 175 -11.10 -6.12 11.83
CA GLY A 175 -11.43 -6.63 13.16
C GLY A 175 -12.78 -7.34 13.21
N TRP A 176 -13.78 -6.80 12.53
CA TRP A 176 -15.12 -7.40 12.46
C TRP A 176 -15.13 -8.67 11.58
N LEU A 177 -14.52 -8.64 10.39
CA LEU A 177 -14.51 -9.78 9.48
C LEU A 177 -13.68 -10.96 10.01
N ILE A 178 -12.56 -10.70 10.67
CA ILE A 178 -11.69 -11.76 11.21
C ILE A 178 -12.47 -12.64 12.20
N SER A 179 -13.38 -12.02 12.97
CA SER A 179 -14.27 -12.72 13.91
C SER A 179 -15.42 -13.43 13.23
N ALA A 180 -15.97 -12.84 12.15
CA ALA A 180 -17.18 -13.35 11.52
C ALA A 180 -16.88 -14.49 10.54
N VAL A 181 -15.81 -14.37 9.74
CA VAL A 181 -15.53 -15.32 8.66
C VAL A 181 -14.14 -15.98 8.75
N GLY A 182 -13.32 -15.53 9.68
CA GLY A 182 -11.95 -16.06 9.88
C GLY A 182 -10.89 -15.45 8.96
N PRO A 183 -9.62 -15.87 9.14
CA PRO A 183 -8.47 -15.25 8.49
C PRO A 183 -8.40 -15.47 6.96
N PHE A 184 -8.71 -16.66 6.47
CA PHE A 184 -8.51 -17.01 5.07
C PHE A 184 -9.57 -16.42 4.13
N PRO A 185 -10.89 -16.44 4.45
CA PRO A 185 -11.89 -15.76 3.65
C PRO A 185 -11.66 -14.24 3.54
N LEU A 186 -11.02 -13.63 4.55
CA LEU A 186 -10.63 -12.23 4.53
C LEU A 186 -9.66 -11.92 3.36
N MET A 187 -8.75 -12.85 3.03
CA MET A 187 -7.86 -12.73 1.88
C MET A 187 -8.62 -12.68 0.56
N LEU A 188 -9.73 -13.43 0.44
CA LEU A 188 -10.58 -13.40 -0.76
C LEU A 188 -11.30 -12.06 -0.91
N VAL A 189 -11.81 -11.50 0.19
CA VAL A 189 -12.41 -10.16 0.18
C VAL A 189 -11.40 -9.11 -0.27
N ALA A 190 -10.17 -9.16 0.26
CA ALA A 190 -9.10 -8.25 -0.13
C ALA A 190 -8.71 -8.44 -1.62
N ALA A 191 -8.63 -9.66 -2.11
CA ALA A 191 -8.36 -9.94 -3.52
C ALA A 191 -9.44 -9.36 -4.44
N LEU A 192 -10.73 -9.48 -4.06
CA LEU A 192 -11.85 -8.89 -4.79
C LEU A 192 -11.79 -7.36 -4.81
N LEU A 193 -11.45 -6.73 -3.68
CA LEU A 193 -11.28 -5.28 -3.60
C LEU A 193 -10.12 -4.80 -4.49
N LEU A 194 -8.99 -5.51 -4.49
CA LEU A 194 -7.85 -5.21 -5.36
C LEU A 194 -8.21 -5.39 -6.84
N ALA A 195 -8.94 -6.45 -7.20
CA ALA A 195 -9.42 -6.68 -8.55
C ALA A 195 -10.37 -5.55 -9.01
N THR A 196 -11.27 -5.11 -8.14
CA THR A 196 -12.18 -4.00 -8.40
C THR A 196 -11.40 -2.69 -8.59
N ALA A 197 -10.40 -2.40 -7.75
CA ALA A 197 -9.53 -1.24 -7.88
C ALA A 197 -8.72 -1.28 -9.19
N LEU A 198 -8.28 -2.47 -9.61
CA LEU A 198 -7.60 -2.68 -10.88
C LEU A 198 -8.52 -2.40 -12.08
N CYS A 199 -9.75 -2.92 -12.07
CA CYS A 199 -10.74 -2.61 -13.09
C CYS A 199 -11.03 -1.09 -13.16
N LEU A 200 -11.11 -0.45 -11.98
CA LEU A 200 -11.37 0.98 -11.91
C LEU A 200 -10.25 1.82 -12.55
N SER A 201 -8.98 1.38 -12.46
CA SER A 201 -7.84 2.09 -13.06
C SER A 201 -8.01 2.29 -14.57
N MET A 202 -8.62 1.33 -15.27
CA MET A 202 -8.91 1.43 -16.71
C MET A 202 -9.94 2.53 -17.03
N PHE A 203 -10.91 2.72 -16.13
CA PHE A 203 -11.92 3.80 -16.29
C PHE A 203 -11.35 5.16 -15.90
N VAL A 204 -10.46 5.22 -14.92
CA VAL A 204 -9.76 6.45 -14.53
C VAL A 204 -8.97 7.00 -15.71
N GLU A 205 -8.15 6.18 -16.35
CA GLU A 205 -7.30 6.57 -17.48
C GLU A 205 -8.11 7.21 -18.63
N ARG A 206 -9.29 6.65 -18.92
CA ARG A 206 -10.21 7.17 -19.96
C ARG A 206 -10.94 8.45 -19.57
N SER A 207 -11.03 8.75 -18.27
CA SER A 207 -11.85 9.83 -17.73
C SER A 207 -11.08 11.12 -17.47
N VAL A 208 -9.74 11.10 -17.55
CA VAL A 208 -8.91 12.31 -17.31
C VAL A 208 -8.98 13.27 -18.50
N PRO A 209 -9.43 14.52 -18.28
CA PRO A 209 -9.48 15.52 -19.34
C PRO A 209 -8.08 15.84 -19.88
N GLU A 210 -7.95 16.08 -21.19
CA GLU A 210 -6.65 16.40 -21.84
C GLU A 210 -5.94 17.60 -21.19
N ARG A 211 -6.69 18.60 -20.72
CA ARG A 211 -6.12 19.77 -20.04
C ARG A 211 -5.45 19.47 -18.72
N SER A 212 -5.87 18.40 -18.04
CA SER A 212 -5.34 17.95 -16.75
C SER A 212 -4.30 16.87 -16.90
N ARG A 213 -4.20 16.26 -18.10
CA ARG A 213 -3.27 15.18 -18.40
C ARG A 213 -1.83 15.69 -18.40
N ALA A 214 -0.92 14.90 -17.85
CA ALA A 214 0.51 15.14 -17.99
C ALA A 214 0.84 15.14 -19.49
N LYS A 215 1.39 16.24 -20.00
CA LYS A 215 1.98 16.25 -21.33
C LYS A 215 3.27 15.46 -21.26
N ASP A 216 3.53 14.70 -22.30
CA ASP A 216 4.80 14.02 -22.51
C ASP A 216 5.87 15.05 -22.94
N ASP A 217 6.11 16.05 -22.08
CA ASP A 217 7.10 17.11 -22.28
C ASP A 217 8.48 16.53 -21.99
N GLY A 218 8.95 15.50 -22.65
CA GLY A 218 10.32 14.97 -22.67
C GLY A 218 11.21 15.10 -21.40
N LEU A 219 10.81 15.96 -20.47
CA LEU A 219 11.42 16.26 -19.18
C LEU A 219 11.09 15.21 -18.08
N SER A 220 10.07 14.36 -18.29
CA SER A 220 9.71 13.30 -17.36
C SER A 220 10.50 12.01 -17.53
N ARG A 221 11.42 11.97 -18.45
CA ARG A 221 12.41 10.89 -18.51
C ARG A 221 13.43 11.12 -17.41
N THR A 222 13.12 10.66 -16.19
CA THR A 222 14.20 10.35 -15.24
C THR A 222 15.24 9.55 -16.00
N PRO A 223 16.51 10.02 -16.05
CA PRO A 223 17.56 9.29 -16.75
C PRO A 223 17.53 7.85 -16.24
N PRO A 224 17.70 6.85 -17.10
CA PRO A 224 17.74 5.46 -16.66
C PRO A 224 18.83 5.35 -15.60
N LEU A 225 18.43 4.89 -14.37
CA LEU A 225 19.41 4.64 -13.30
C LEU A 225 20.44 3.65 -13.85
N ARG A 226 21.64 4.10 -14.16
CA ARG A 226 22.73 3.28 -14.67
C ARG A 226 23.36 2.51 -13.52
N GLY A 227 22.69 1.41 -13.06
CA GLY A 227 23.31 0.39 -12.23
C GLY A 227 23.66 0.80 -10.78
N LEU A 228 24.36 -0.10 -10.07
CA LEU A 228 24.83 0.07 -8.70
C LEU A 228 25.70 1.33 -8.47
N GLY A 229 26.28 1.90 -9.52
CA GLY A 229 27.07 3.14 -9.46
C GLY A 229 26.24 4.37 -9.04
N GLU A 230 24.95 4.44 -9.38
CA GLU A 230 24.09 5.55 -9.00
C GLU A 230 23.58 5.44 -7.56
N LEU A 231 23.38 4.23 -7.04
CA LEU A 231 23.12 4.04 -5.61
C LEU A 231 24.30 4.58 -4.79
N ARG A 232 25.53 4.31 -5.21
CA ARG A 232 26.73 4.83 -4.56
C ARG A 232 26.82 6.35 -4.65
N SER A 233 26.49 6.95 -5.79
CA SER A 233 26.43 8.40 -5.94
C SER A 233 25.35 9.05 -5.07
N GLY A 234 24.20 8.41 -4.90
CA GLY A 234 23.14 8.87 -3.98
C GLY A 234 23.59 8.89 -2.53
N PHE A 235 24.26 7.85 -2.05
CA PHE A 235 24.86 7.82 -0.71
C PHE A 235 25.94 8.89 -0.52
N ASP A 236 26.80 9.10 -1.50
CA ASP A 236 27.84 10.14 -1.46
C ASP A 236 27.22 11.55 -1.32
N VAL A 237 26.12 11.83 -2.01
CA VAL A 237 25.40 13.12 -1.91
C VAL A 237 24.83 13.31 -0.50
N VAL A 238 24.21 12.26 0.09
CA VAL A 238 23.67 12.31 1.45
C VAL A 238 24.79 12.54 2.46
N LEU A 239 25.91 11.82 2.37
CA LEU A 239 27.03 11.93 3.32
C LEU A 239 27.76 13.25 3.23
N ARG A 240 27.81 13.90 2.06
CA ARG A 240 28.46 15.20 1.86
C ARG A 240 27.60 16.39 2.31
N SER A 241 26.28 16.24 2.35
CA SER A 241 25.37 17.31 2.73
C SER A 241 24.94 17.17 4.20
N ARG A 242 25.36 18.10 5.07
CA ARG A 242 24.96 18.12 6.49
C ARG A 242 23.43 18.11 6.68
N TYR A 243 22.71 18.81 5.80
CA TYR A 243 21.25 18.86 5.84
C TYR A 243 20.63 17.49 5.54
N LEU A 244 21.07 16.83 4.47
CA LEU A 244 20.59 15.49 4.10
C LEU A 244 20.98 14.43 5.13
N LEU A 245 22.18 14.54 5.72
CA LEU A 245 22.65 13.66 6.77
C LEU A 245 21.76 13.78 8.03
N LEU A 246 21.41 15.01 8.44
CA LEU A 246 20.50 15.22 9.58
C LEU A 246 19.11 14.63 9.32
N ILE A 247 18.56 14.80 8.12
CA ILE A 247 17.28 14.17 7.74
C ILE A 247 17.40 12.65 7.78
N ALA A 248 18.45 12.08 7.20
CA ALA A 248 18.68 10.64 7.20
C ALA A 248 18.81 10.09 8.63
N THR A 249 19.56 10.78 9.50
CA THR A 249 19.71 10.42 10.92
C THR A 249 18.37 10.49 11.64
N PHE A 250 17.58 11.54 11.43
CA PHE A 250 16.26 11.69 12.03
C PHE A 250 15.31 10.57 11.61
N VAL A 251 15.27 10.24 10.29
CA VAL A 251 14.48 9.13 9.78
C VAL A 251 14.94 7.79 10.36
N ALA A 252 16.26 7.57 10.47
CA ALA A 252 16.81 6.36 11.08
C ALA A 252 16.41 6.22 12.56
N LEU A 253 16.45 7.31 13.34
CA LEU A 253 16.04 7.31 14.75
C LEU A 253 14.54 7.03 14.91
N ILE A 254 13.69 7.64 14.09
CA ILE A 254 12.25 7.36 14.09
C ILE A 254 11.99 5.90 13.80
N ASN A 255 12.65 5.34 12.78
CA ASN A 255 12.48 3.92 12.43
C ASN A 255 13.00 2.99 13.53
N TRP A 256 14.09 3.36 14.21
CA TRP A 256 14.58 2.60 15.37
C TRP A 256 13.54 2.56 16.49
N ILE A 257 12.99 3.72 16.88
CA ILE A 257 11.96 3.82 17.91
C ILE A 257 10.72 2.99 17.52
N ASN A 258 10.25 3.14 16.28
CA ASN A 258 9.11 2.38 15.78
C ASN A 258 9.36 0.86 15.77
N SER A 259 10.57 0.42 15.40
CA SER A 259 10.93 -1.00 15.39
C SER A 259 10.97 -1.56 16.80
N THR A 260 11.60 -0.83 17.75
CA THR A 260 11.69 -1.25 19.16
C THR A 260 10.31 -1.26 19.81
N GLY A 261 9.50 -0.22 19.61
CA GLY A 261 8.13 -0.16 20.11
C GLY A 261 7.24 -1.25 19.52
N GLY A 262 7.40 -1.54 18.23
CA GLY A 262 6.70 -2.63 17.56
C GLY A 262 7.09 -4.02 18.07
N PHE A 263 8.35 -4.22 18.47
CA PHE A 263 8.80 -5.47 19.11
C PHE A 263 8.17 -5.65 20.50
N ILE A 264 8.22 -4.61 21.34
CA ILE A 264 7.62 -4.64 22.68
C ILE A 264 6.11 -4.90 22.59
N LEU A 265 5.43 -4.20 21.67
CA LEU A 265 4.00 -4.42 21.45
C LEU A 265 3.72 -5.85 21.01
N ALA A 266 4.51 -6.41 20.08
CA ALA A 266 4.31 -7.77 19.59
C ALA A 266 4.50 -8.81 20.71
N SER A 267 5.53 -8.64 21.57
CA SER A 267 5.74 -9.52 22.73
C SER A 267 4.58 -9.43 23.72
N PHE A 268 4.10 -8.23 24.01
CA PHE A 268 2.94 -8.05 24.89
C PHE A 268 1.66 -8.71 24.33
N VAL A 269 1.39 -8.56 23.03
CA VAL A 269 0.22 -9.15 22.39
C VAL A 269 0.30 -10.67 22.33
N GLU A 270 1.50 -11.23 22.11
CA GLU A 270 1.78 -12.67 22.15
C GLU A 270 1.44 -13.23 23.54
N ASP A 271 1.99 -12.64 24.61
CA ASP A 271 1.71 -13.05 25.99
C ASP A 271 0.23 -12.89 26.37
N TYR A 272 -0.40 -11.79 25.96
CA TYR A 272 -1.83 -11.54 26.19
C TYR A 272 -2.71 -12.58 25.51
N ALA A 273 -2.44 -12.92 24.26
CA ALA A 273 -3.20 -13.92 23.51
C ALA A 273 -3.06 -15.31 24.15
N ALA A 274 -1.84 -15.70 24.52
CA ALA A 274 -1.56 -16.96 25.20
C ALA A 274 -2.31 -17.09 26.55
N GLN A 275 -2.33 -16.02 27.35
CA GLN A 275 -3.08 -15.99 28.62
C GLN A 275 -4.60 -16.11 28.40
N ARG A 276 -5.14 -15.45 27.38
CA ARG A 276 -6.58 -15.52 27.08
C ARG A 276 -7.01 -16.91 26.62
N VAL A 277 -6.21 -17.55 25.77
CA VAL A 277 -6.46 -18.94 25.35
C VAL A 277 -6.37 -19.89 26.55
N ALA A 278 -5.35 -19.73 27.42
CA ALA A 278 -5.20 -20.52 28.64
C ALA A 278 -6.37 -20.33 29.63
N SER A 279 -6.99 -19.15 29.65
CA SER A 279 -8.18 -18.87 30.50
C SER A 279 -9.50 -19.40 29.93
N GLY A 280 -9.47 -20.11 28.80
CA GLY A 280 -10.66 -20.74 28.21
C GLY A 280 -11.44 -19.84 27.24
N ASP A 281 -10.82 -18.80 26.70
CA ASP A 281 -11.44 -17.99 25.64
C ASP A 281 -11.71 -18.87 24.40
N VAL A 282 -12.92 -18.81 23.87
CA VAL A 282 -13.32 -19.59 22.69
C VAL A 282 -12.65 -19.09 21.41
N ALA A 283 -12.19 -17.82 21.42
CA ALA A 283 -11.47 -17.23 20.29
C ALA A 283 -10.06 -17.83 20.19
N GLY A 284 -9.70 -18.28 19.00
CA GLY A 284 -8.33 -18.76 18.74
C GLY A 284 -7.29 -17.63 18.80
N GLU A 285 -6.04 -17.99 19.09
CA GLU A 285 -4.93 -17.04 19.21
C GLU A 285 -4.80 -16.08 18.01
N ARG A 286 -4.96 -16.60 16.78
CA ARG A 286 -4.97 -15.79 15.54
C ARG A 286 -6.06 -14.73 15.53
N GLU A 287 -7.23 -15.04 16.06
CA GLU A 287 -8.35 -14.12 16.12
C GLU A 287 -8.11 -13.02 17.15
N ILE A 288 -7.61 -13.37 18.34
CA ILE A 288 -7.29 -12.40 19.40
C ILE A 288 -6.24 -11.40 18.92
N ILE A 289 -5.14 -11.90 18.35
CA ILE A 289 -4.06 -11.06 17.82
C ILE A 289 -4.58 -10.18 16.67
N GLY A 290 -5.35 -10.76 15.75
CA GLY A 290 -5.89 -10.04 14.60
C GLY A 290 -6.83 -8.90 14.99
N ARG A 291 -7.71 -9.13 15.98
CA ARG A 291 -8.59 -8.08 16.53
C ARG A 291 -7.77 -6.97 17.19
N PHE A 292 -6.79 -7.31 18.01
CA PHE A 292 -5.93 -6.33 18.66
C PHE A 292 -5.27 -5.40 17.64
N TYR A 293 -4.66 -5.95 16.60
CA TYR A 293 -4.01 -5.16 15.55
C TYR A 293 -4.98 -4.44 14.60
N ALA A 294 -6.23 -4.85 14.52
CA ALA A 294 -7.26 -4.13 13.78
C ALA A 294 -7.77 -2.89 14.52
N ASP A 295 -7.75 -2.92 15.86
CA ASP A 295 -8.16 -1.78 16.71
C ASP A 295 -7.01 -0.81 16.98
N TYR A 296 -5.76 -1.28 16.93
CA TYR A 296 -4.52 -0.49 17.05
C TYR A 296 -4.20 0.28 15.75
#